data_bda7d4dd32e5ca007bb33dfa7cb91211
#
_entry.id   bda7d4dd32e5ca007bb33dfa7cb91211
#
_cell.length_a   1.000
_cell.length_b   1.000
_cell.length_c   1.000
_cell.angle_alpha   90.00
_cell.angle_beta   90.00
_cell.angle_gamma   90.00
#
_symmetry.space_group_name_H-M   'P 1'
#
loop_
_entity.id
_entity.type
_entity.pdbx_description
1 polymer ?
#
loop_
_entity_poly.entity_id
_entity_poly.type
_entity_poly.pdbx_seq_one_letter_code
_entity_poly.pdbx_strand_id
1 'polypeptide(L)'
;SKEQASLLDRLRKVPLDNSGKKILQFDTSDRDLLASTLSKFKEIGKVEAPESLQIQSFRPSFYMEREEDGSIRLDMQFQYETCLVRNRNELENLPFASDIQLEKQIFQLALSAGFEAEFQSWRQSLKAESVHAFFQEVLPAFAALGELKISESLQELYQVQKPQVQISSKGSLLEIQFDFQDIDQEEIDRAMKALVAKQDY
;
A
#
# COMPACT_ATOMS: atom_id res chain seq x y z
N SER A 1 -12.02 -24.80 -4.67
CA SER A 1 -11.06 -24.28 -5.67
C SER A 1 -10.08 -25.38 -6.12
N LYS A 2 -9.35 -25.17 -7.22
CA LYS A 2 -8.30 -26.12 -7.68
C LYS A 2 -7.21 -26.31 -6.63
N GLU A 3 -6.90 -25.28 -5.88
CA GLU A 3 -5.89 -25.33 -4.79
C GLU A 3 -6.35 -26.18 -3.62
N GLN A 4 -7.62 -26.08 -3.22
CA GLN A 4 -8.20 -26.92 -2.17
C GLN A 4 -8.19 -28.41 -2.57
N ALA A 5 -8.51 -28.73 -3.82
CA ALA A 5 -8.44 -30.09 -4.33
C ALA A 5 -7.00 -30.64 -4.31
N SER A 6 -6.02 -29.83 -4.72
CA SER A 6 -4.59 -30.20 -4.67
C SER A 6 -4.11 -30.44 -3.24
N LEU A 7 -4.52 -29.60 -2.29
CA LEU A 7 -4.16 -29.76 -0.87
C LEU A 7 -4.75 -31.04 -0.27
N LEU A 8 -6.03 -31.32 -0.55
CA LEU A 8 -6.69 -32.54 -0.12
C LEU A 8 -6.04 -33.82 -0.71
N ASP A 9 -5.61 -33.75 -1.98
CA ASP A 9 -4.92 -34.86 -2.63
C ASP A 9 -3.53 -35.12 -2.00
N ARG A 10 -2.79 -34.07 -1.65
CA ARG A 10 -1.54 -34.18 -0.87
C ARG A 10 -1.77 -34.79 0.51
N LEU A 11 -2.80 -34.35 1.21
CA LEU A 11 -3.17 -34.91 2.53
C LEU A 11 -3.56 -36.39 2.45
N ARG A 12 -4.20 -36.82 1.36
CA ARG A 12 -4.54 -38.23 1.16
C ARG A 12 -3.30 -39.12 1.06
N LYS A 13 -2.22 -38.62 0.52
CA LYS A 13 -0.96 -39.35 0.34
C LYS A 13 -0.13 -39.48 1.62
N VAL A 14 -0.45 -38.71 2.67
CA VAL A 14 0.23 -38.83 3.96
C VAL A 14 -0.19 -40.13 4.64
N PRO A 15 0.74 -40.99 5.05
CA PRO A 15 0.41 -42.25 5.74
C PRO A 15 -0.25 -41.97 7.08
N LEU A 16 -1.08 -42.91 7.49
CA LEU A 16 -1.67 -42.95 8.85
C LEU A 16 -0.60 -43.42 9.83
N ASP A 17 -0.58 -42.84 11.01
CA ASP A 17 0.16 -43.37 12.14
C ASP A 17 -0.50 -44.60 12.77
N ASN A 18 0.14 -45.17 13.79
CA ASN A 18 -0.40 -46.34 14.50
C ASN A 18 -1.75 -46.08 15.24
N SER A 19 -2.12 -44.80 15.41
CA SER A 19 -3.40 -44.40 16.01
C SER A 19 -4.46 -44.05 14.96
N GLY A 20 -4.19 -44.23 13.68
CA GLY A 20 -5.10 -43.90 12.58
C GLY A 20 -5.14 -42.40 12.26
N LYS A 21 -4.21 -41.62 12.73
CA LYS A 21 -4.10 -40.19 12.48
C LYS A 21 -3.04 -39.89 11.40
N LYS A 22 -3.23 -38.81 10.67
CA LYS A 22 -2.21 -38.28 9.75
C LYS A 22 -1.41 -37.23 10.47
N ILE A 23 -0.08 -37.40 10.52
CA ILE A 23 0.84 -36.49 11.17
C ILE A 23 1.69 -35.82 10.09
N LEU A 24 1.65 -34.51 10.04
CA LEU A 24 2.54 -33.66 9.24
C LEU A 24 3.48 -32.94 10.22
N GLN A 25 4.77 -33.06 9.98
CA GLN A 25 5.78 -32.34 10.75
C GLN A 25 6.26 -31.16 9.92
N PHE A 26 6.31 -29.99 10.54
CA PHE A 26 6.83 -28.78 9.94
C PHE A 26 8.00 -28.29 10.80
N ASP A 27 8.99 -27.72 10.15
CA ASP A 27 10.04 -26.99 10.86
C ASP A 27 9.46 -25.66 11.37
N THR A 28 9.60 -25.39 12.67
CA THR A 28 9.11 -24.17 13.31
C THR A 28 9.87 -22.94 12.87
N SER A 29 11.05 -23.09 12.27
CA SER A 29 11.82 -22.00 11.67
C SER A 29 11.21 -21.48 10.37
N ASP A 30 10.37 -22.29 9.66
CA ASP A 30 9.69 -21.88 8.43
C ASP A 30 8.28 -21.35 8.72
N ARG A 31 8.25 -20.22 9.40
CA ARG A 31 7.04 -19.53 9.85
C ARG A 31 6.10 -19.17 8.69
N ASP A 32 6.66 -18.71 7.56
CA ASP A 32 5.90 -18.31 6.37
C ASP A 32 5.13 -19.50 5.78
N LEU A 33 5.78 -20.64 5.70
CA LEU A 33 5.17 -21.88 5.22
C LEU A 33 4.07 -22.35 6.16
N LEU A 34 4.31 -22.30 7.48
CA LEU A 34 3.32 -22.66 8.50
C LEU A 34 2.08 -21.78 8.43
N ALA A 35 2.25 -20.45 8.39
CA ALA A 35 1.13 -19.52 8.34
C ALA A 35 0.29 -19.69 7.07
N SER A 36 0.94 -19.82 5.92
CA SER A 36 0.24 -20.06 4.65
C SER A 36 -0.49 -21.42 4.62
N THR A 37 0.11 -22.44 5.23
CA THR A 37 -0.47 -23.79 5.31
C THR A 37 -1.67 -23.80 6.23
N LEU A 38 -1.60 -23.18 7.41
CA LEU A 38 -2.71 -23.07 8.37
C LEU A 38 -3.89 -22.28 7.80
N SER A 39 -3.65 -21.20 7.07
CA SER A 39 -4.71 -20.48 6.36
C SER A 39 -5.46 -21.36 5.38
N LYS A 40 -4.74 -22.16 4.57
CA LYS A 40 -5.35 -23.09 3.63
C LYS A 40 -6.14 -24.19 4.32
N PHE A 41 -5.69 -24.67 5.48
CA PHE A 41 -6.43 -25.65 6.27
C PHE A 41 -7.70 -25.07 6.88
N LYS A 42 -7.71 -23.80 7.30
CA LYS A 42 -8.93 -23.12 7.79
C LYS A 42 -10.03 -23.06 6.73
N GLU A 43 -9.68 -22.97 5.45
CA GLU A 43 -10.67 -22.98 4.36
C GLU A 43 -11.38 -24.32 4.16
N ILE A 44 -10.77 -25.43 4.56
CA ILE A 44 -11.28 -26.79 4.35
C ILE A 44 -11.77 -27.47 5.63
N GLY A 45 -11.50 -26.90 6.81
CA GLY A 45 -11.94 -27.48 8.06
C GLY A 45 -11.62 -26.65 9.29
N LYS A 46 -12.08 -27.14 10.45
CA LYS A 46 -11.75 -26.53 11.74
C LYS A 46 -10.28 -26.81 12.07
N VAL A 47 -9.50 -25.75 12.29
CA VAL A 47 -8.10 -25.83 12.71
C VAL A 47 -8.00 -25.42 14.17
N GLU A 48 -7.56 -26.34 15.02
CA GLU A 48 -7.17 -26.08 16.39
C GLU A 48 -5.66 -25.97 16.43
N ALA A 49 -5.15 -24.76 16.54
CA ALA A 49 -3.72 -24.48 16.59
C ALA A 49 -3.35 -23.93 17.98
N PRO A 50 -2.11 -24.19 18.46
CA PRO A 50 -1.57 -23.49 19.63
C PRO A 50 -1.66 -21.98 19.44
N GLU A 51 -1.77 -21.21 20.52
CA GLU A 51 -1.87 -19.73 20.44
C GLU A 51 -0.72 -19.12 19.64
N SER A 52 0.49 -19.64 19.77
CA SER A 52 1.68 -19.21 19.04
C SER A 52 1.58 -19.39 17.52
N LEU A 53 0.71 -20.27 17.03
CA LEU A 53 0.47 -20.55 15.62
C LEU A 53 -0.89 -20.04 15.13
N GLN A 54 -1.65 -19.36 15.96
CA GLN A 54 -2.87 -18.68 15.52
C GLN A 54 -2.49 -17.46 14.68
N ILE A 55 -3.04 -17.43 13.46
CA ILE A 55 -2.85 -16.27 12.58
C ILE A 55 -3.68 -15.13 13.15
N GLN A 56 -2.99 -14.09 13.58
CA GLN A 56 -3.62 -12.84 13.96
C GLN A 56 -3.66 -11.89 12.78
N SER A 57 -4.83 -11.33 12.52
CA SER A 57 -4.99 -10.22 11.60
C SER A 57 -4.53 -8.92 12.26
N PHE A 58 -4.12 -7.96 11.47
CA PHE A 58 -3.72 -6.63 11.93
C PHE A 58 -4.43 -5.54 11.14
N ARG A 59 -4.42 -4.34 11.70
CA ARG A 59 -4.86 -3.11 11.03
C ARG A 59 -3.63 -2.29 10.70
N PRO A 60 -3.31 -2.10 9.41
CA PRO A 60 -2.21 -1.23 9.03
C PRO A 60 -2.60 0.24 9.15
N SER A 61 -1.65 1.05 9.57
CA SER A 61 -1.72 2.50 9.49
C SER A 61 -0.44 3.06 8.91
N PHE A 62 -0.59 4.12 8.13
CA PHE A 62 0.46 4.75 7.36
C PHE A 62 0.51 6.22 7.71
N TYR A 63 1.72 6.75 7.94
CA TYR A 63 1.96 8.16 8.06
C TYR A 63 2.98 8.59 7.03
N MET A 64 2.62 9.56 6.18
CA MET A 64 3.51 10.10 5.16
C MET A 64 3.79 11.57 5.42
N GLU A 65 5.05 11.93 5.34
CA GLU A 65 5.52 13.29 5.61
C GLU A 65 6.55 13.70 4.57
N ARG A 66 6.47 14.96 4.13
CA ARG A 66 7.53 15.57 3.35
C ARG A 66 8.60 16.11 4.27
N GLU A 67 9.85 15.67 4.06
CA GLU A 67 11.00 16.11 4.83
C GLU A 67 11.61 17.40 4.23
N GLU A 68 12.55 18.03 4.96
CA GLU A 68 13.19 19.28 4.56
C GLU A 68 13.98 19.16 3.25
N ASP A 69 14.54 17.97 2.97
CA ASP A 69 15.27 17.69 1.72
C ASP A 69 14.35 17.43 0.52
N GLY A 70 13.02 17.50 0.73
CA GLY A 70 12.01 17.27 -0.30
C GLY A 70 11.65 15.79 -0.51
N SER A 71 12.31 14.87 0.19
CA SER A 71 11.92 13.46 0.16
C SER A 71 10.63 13.22 0.94
N ILE A 72 9.97 12.10 0.66
CA ILE A 72 8.79 11.64 1.40
C ILE A 72 9.19 10.49 2.30
N ARG A 73 8.95 10.64 3.60
CA ARG A 73 9.06 9.58 4.58
C ARG A 73 7.73 8.88 4.75
N LEU A 74 7.75 7.56 4.79
CA LEU A 74 6.61 6.70 5.08
C LEU A 74 6.91 5.88 6.32
N ASP A 75 6.12 6.08 7.36
CA ASP A 75 6.11 5.25 8.57
C ASP A 75 4.93 4.30 8.51
N MET A 76 5.17 3.03 8.79
CA MET A 76 4.16 1.98 8.79
C MET A 76 3.99 1.43 10.21
N GLN A 77 2.74 1.24 10.61
CA GLN A 77 2.40 0.61 11.89
C GLN A 77 1.37 -0.48 11.65
N PHE A 78 1.53 -1.61 12.34
CA PHE A 78 0.64 -2.75 12.27
C PHE A 78 0.05 -3.02 13.65
N GLN A 79 -1.22 -2.68 13.84
CA GLN A 79 -1.94 -2.87 15.09
C GLN A 79 -2.55 -4.26 15.13
N TYR A 80 -1.94 -5.14 15.90
CA TYR A 80 -2.51 -6.42 16.31
C TYR A 80 -3.37 -6.25 17.55
N GLU A 81 -4.15 -7.26 17.91
CA GLU A 81 -4.98 -7.23 19.11
C GLU A 81 -4.15 -7.03 20.38
N THR A 82 -2.98 -7.65 20.46
CA THR A 82 -2.13 -7.70 21.65
C THR A 82 -0.93 -6.76 21.59
N CYS A 83 -0.52 -6.27 20.43
CA CYS A 83 0.67 -5.42 20.29
C CYS A 83 0.59 -4.48 19.09
N LEU A 84 1.42 -3.44 19.13
CA LEU A 84 1.67 -2.52 18.03
C LEU A 84 3.09 -2.73 17.51
N VAL A 85 3.22 -3.00 16.23
CA VAL A 85 4.47 -3.21 15.53
C VAL A 85 4.78 -2.00 14.65
N ARG A 86 6.00 -1.48 14.72
CA ARG A 86 6.41 -0.25 14.03
C ARG A 86 7.52 -0.45 13.00
N ASN A 87 8.16 -1.59 13.02
CA ASN A 87 9.28 -1.87 12.13
C ASN A 87 9.37 -3.35 11.77
N ARG A 88 10.17 -3.64 10.75
CA ARG A 88 10.31 -5.00 10.23
C ARG A 88 10.93 -5.97 11.23
N ASN A 89 11.87 -5.52 12.07
CA ASN A 89 12.49 -6.38 13.08
C ASN A 89 11.47 -6.85 14.12
N GLU A 90 10.53 -5.98 14.50
CA GLU A 90 9.44 -6.34 15.41
C GLU A 90 8.49 -7.35 14.76
N LEU A 91 8.19 -7.22 13.45
CA LEU A 91 7.40 -8.19 12.70
C LEU A 91 8.05 -9.59 12.69
N GLU A 92 9.35 -9.65 12.46
CA GLU A 92 10.09 -10.92 12.41
C GLU A 92 10.13 -11.64 13.78
N ASN A 93 9.95 -10.90 14.87
CA ASN A 93 10.03 -11.40 16.24
C ASN A 93 8.67 -11.54 16.95
N LEU A 94 7.56 -11.50 16.21
CA LEU A 94 6.23 -11.71 16.79
C LEU A 94 6.10 -13.10 17.42
N PRO A 95 5.44 -13.25 18.59
CA PRO A 95 5.28 -14.56 19.24
C PRO A 95 4.16 -15.41 18.60
N PHE A 96 3.47 -14.89 17.60
CA PHE A 96 2.36 -15.55 16.89
C PHE A 96 2.53 -15.41 15.36
N ALA A 97 1.75 -16.17 14.61
CA ALA A 97 1.72 -16.05 13.15
C ALA A 97 0.89 -14.83 12.72
N SER A 98 1.40 -14.07 11.77
CA SER A 98 0.74 -12.90 11.20
C SER A 98 0.11 -13.16 9.83
N ASP A 99 -0.67 -12.21 9.34
CA ASP A 99 -1.19 -12.24 7.96
C ASP A 99 -0.11 -11.80 6.97
N ILE A 100 0.77 -12.75 6.63
CA ILE A 100 1.90 -12.54 5.73
C ILE A 100 1.46 -12.08 4.33
N GLN A 101 0.25 -12.43 3.88
CA GLN A 101 -0.23 -12.00 2.57
C GLN A 101 -0.46 -10.49 2.55
N LEU A 102 -1.10 -9.97 3.57
CA LEU A 102 -1.32 -8.53 3.72
C LEU A 102 0.00 -7.79 3.95
N GLU A 103 0.91 -8.33 4.77
CA GLU A 103 2.26 -7.75 4.95
C GLU A 103 3.00 -7.64 3.61
N LYS A 104 3.06 -8.72 2.84
CA LYS A 104 3.71 -8.73 1.53
C LYS A 104 3.07 -7.74 0.57
N GLN A 105 1.75 -7.62 0.57
CA GLN A 105 1.04 -6.67 -0.27
C GLN A 105 1.43 -5.23 0.08
N ILE A 106 1.51 -4.89 1.36
CA ILE A 106 1.91 -3.54 1.83
C ILE A 106 3.35 -3.23 1.42
N PHE A 107 4.30 -4.15 1.67
CA PHE A 107 5.69 -3.93 1.30
C PHE A 107 5.90 -3.87 -0.22
N GLN A 108 5.19 -4.69 -0.99
CA GLN A 108 5.22 -4.62 -2.45
C GLN A 108 4.66 -3.30 -2.97
N LEU A 109 3.59 -2.78 -2.36
CA LEU A 109 3.05 -1.47 -2.70
C LEU A 109 4.08 -0.38 -2.45
N ALA A 110 4.76 -0.37 -1.30
CA ALA A 110 5.80 0.60 -0.99
C ALA A 110 6.95 0.55 -2.00
N LEU A 111 7.46 -0.65 -2.30
CA LEU A 111 8.52 -0.83 -3.28
C LEU A 111 8.10 -0.38 -4.69
N SER A 112 6.89 -0.73 -5.13
CA SER A 112 6.38 -0.36 -6.45
C SER A 112 6.12 1.15 -6.57
N ALA A 113 5.81 1.80 -5.47
CA ALA A 113 5.69 3.25 -5.38
C ALA A 113 7.06 3.98 -5.34
N GLY A 114 8.16 3.24 -5.30
CA GLY A 114 9.52 3.79 -5.31
C GLY A 114 10.09 4.10 -3.92
N PHE A 115 9.45 3.63 -2.85
CA PHE A 115 10.03 3.76 -1.52
C PHE A 115 11.16 2.76 -1.31
N GLU A 116 12.24 3.21 -0.71
CA GLU A 116 13.35 2.40 -0.26
C GLU A 116 13.31 2.25 1.25
N ALA A 117 13.58 1.03 1.75
CA ALA A 117 13.57 0.76 3.18
C ALA A 117 14.79 1.37 3.86
N GLU A 118 14.57 2.18 4.86
CA GLU A 118 15.56 2.67 5.81
C GLU A 118 15.38 1.95 7.15
N PHE A 119 16.24 2.25 8.15
CA PHE A 119 16.29 1.50 9.41
C PHE A 119 14.92 1.33 10.13
N GLN A 120 14.09 2.36 10.19
CA GLN A 120 12.78 2.32 10.86
C GLN A 120 11.63 2.86 10.00
N SER A 121 11.94 3.41 8.83
CA SER A 121 11.00 4.08 7.94
C SER A 121 11.27 3.69 6.49
N TRP A 122 10.48 4.23 5.60
CA TRP A 122 10.67 4.13 4.16
C TRP A 122 10.79 5.53 3.58
N ARG A 123 11.66 5.70 2.61
CA ARG A 123 11.93 6.99 2.00
C ARG A 123 11.85 6.93 0.48
N GLN A 124 11.31 7.99 -0.11
CA GLN A 124 11.23 8.17 -1.55
C GLN A 124 11.61 9.59 -1.93
N SER A 125 12.44 9.76 -2.94
CA SER A 125 12.66 11.05 -3.58
C SER A 125 11.60 11.28 -4.65
N LEU A 126 10.70 12.25 -4.42
CA LEU A 126 9.62 12.54 -5.34
C LEU A 126 10.04 13.66 -6.31
N LYS A 127 10.05 13.35 -7.61
CA LYS A 127 10.28 14.36 -8.65
C LYS A 127 9.00 15.17 -8.88
N ALA A 128 9.14 16.43 -9.24
CA ALA A 128 8.00 17.34 -9.49
C ALA A 128 6.97 16.75 -10.49
N GLU A 129 7.46 16.12 -11.56
CA GLU A 129 6.63 15.46 -12.58
C GLU A 129 5.82 14.27 -12.06
N SER A 130 6.24 13.66 -10.95
CA SER A 130 5.60 12.48 -10.35
C SER A 130 4.62 12.84 -9.21
N VAL A 131 4.57 14.09 -8.78
CA VAL A 131 3.71 14.53 -7.67
C VAL A 131 2.24 14.21 -7.95
N HIS A 132 1.75 14.53 -9.14
CA HIS A 132 0.35 14.27 -9.49
C HIS A 132 0.01 12.78 -9.43
N ALA A 133 0.82 11.91 -10.03
CA ALA A 133 0.63 10.46 -10.00
C ALA A 133 0.70 9.93 -8.56
N PHE A 134 1.61 10.44 -7.74
CA PHE A 134 1.71 10.07 -6.33
C PHE A 134 0.40 10.30 -5.57
N PHE A 135 -0.21 11.48 -5.73
CA PHE A 135 -1.47 11.81 -5.07
C PHE A 135 -2.68 11.07 -5.65
N GLN A 136 -2.70 10.78 -6.96
CA GLN A 136 -3.83 10.12 -7.63
C GLN A 136 -3.80 8.59 -7.53
N GLU A 137 -2.63 7.98 -7.40
CA GLU A 137 -2.47 6.53 -7.48
C GLU A 137 -1.89 5.95 -6.19
N VAL A 138 -0.78 6.52 -5.67
CA VAL A 138 -0.06 5.94 -4.53
C VAL A 138 -0.82 6.14 -3.23
N LEU A 139 -1.23 7.38 -2.90
CA LEU A 139 -1.97 7.65 -1.66
C LEU A 139 -3.28 6.86 -1.58
N PRO A 140 -4.14 6.82 -2.63
CA PRO A 140 -5.35 6.00 -2.60
C PRO A 140 -5.08 4.51 -2.44
N ALA A 141 -3.99 3.98 -3.02
CA ALA A 141 -3.62 2.58 -2.88
C ALA A 141 -3.27 2.23 -1.42
N PHE A 142 -2.53 3.08 -0.70
CA PHE A 142 -2.28 2.92 0.74
C PHE A 142 -3.57 3.08 1.56
N ALA A 143 -4.39 4.07 1.25
CA ALA A 143 -5.67 4.29 1.93
C ALA A 143 -6.65 3.11 1.77
N ALA A 144 -6.57 2.36 0.69
CA ALA A 144 -7.36 1.15 0.47
C ALA A 144 -6.90 -0.03 1.36
N LEU A 145 -5.65 -0.04 1.81
CA LEU A 145 -5.10 -1.08 2.67
C LEU A 145 -5.27 -0.79 4.16
N GLY A 146 -5.34 0.50 4.56
CA GLY A 146 -5.44 0.87 5.96
C GLY A 146 -5.63 2.36 6.21
N GLU A 147 -5.50 2.77 7.47
CA GLU A 147 -5.60 4.19 7.84
C GLU A 147 -4.39 4.96 7.30
N LEU A 148 -4.62 5.98 6.49
CA LEU A 148 -3.58 6.85 5.94
C LEU A 148 -3.69 8.25 6.54
N LYS A 149 -2.59 8.74 7.09
CA LYS A 149 -2.40 10.13 7.52
C LYS A 149 -1.25 10.75 6.73
N ILE A 150 -1.44 11.98 6.29
CA ILE A 150 -0.43 12.76 5.58
C ILE A 150 -0.19 14.08 6.31
N SER A 151 1.06 14.54 6.35
CA SER A 151 1.42 15.82 6.96
C SER A 151 0.91 17.01 6.15
N GLU A 152 0.79 18.17 6.79
CA GLU A 152 0.44 19.43 6.11
C GLU A 152 1.47 19.77 5.02
N SER A 153 2.77 19.60 5.29
CA SER A 153 3.85 19.83 4.34
C SER A 153 3.74 18.96 3.07
N LEU A 154 3.19 17.75 3.19
CA LEU A 154 2.92 16.89 2.05
C LEU A 154 1.63 17.32 1.31
N GLN A 155 0.60 17.74 2.03
CA GLN A 155 -0.65 18.24 1.43
C GLN A 155 -0.41 19.50 0.60
N GLU A 156 0.47 20.40 1.03
CA GLU A 156 0.82 21.63 0.32
C GLU A 156 1.39 21.38 -1.07
N LEU A 157 2.06 20.22 -1.30
CA LEU A 157 2.55 19.83 -2.63
C LEU A 157 1.41 19.65 -3.65
N TYR A 158 0.21 19.34 -3.17
CA TYR A 158 -0.96 19.07 -4.02
C TYR A 158 -2.00 20.21 -3.97
N GLN A 159 -1.67 21.35 -3.44
CA GLN A 159 -2.50 22.52 -3.61
C GLN A 159 -2.52 22.89 -5.11
N VAL A 160 -3.45 22.27 -5.81
CA VAL A 160 -3.80 22.67 -7.18
C VAL A 160 -4.36 24.09 -7.06
N GLN A 161 -3.50 25.06 -7.30
CA GLN A 161 -3.94 26.43 -7.54
C GLN A 161 -4.85 26.37 -8.76
N LYS A 162 -6.15 26.43 -8.53
CA LYS A 162 -7.10 26.48 -9.64
C LYS A 162 -6.96 27.84 -10.28
N PRO A 163 -6.61 27.94 -11.56
CA PRO A 163 -6.58 29.22 -12.25
C PRO A 163 -7.95 29.88 -12.11
N GLN A 164 -7.98 31.15 -11.75
CA GLN A 164 -9.23 31.91 -11.75
C GLN A 164 -9.59 32.20 -13.19
N VAL A 165 -10.77 31.71 -13.60
CA VAL A 165 -11.26 31.93 -14.95
C VAL A 165 -12.35 33.01 -14.91
N GLN A 166 -12.07 34.14 -15.58
CA GLN A 166 -13.06 35.20 -15.80
C GLN A 166 -13.55 35.13 -17.23
N ILE A 167 -14.88 35.09 -17.39
CA ILE A 167 -15.49 35.05 -18.71
C ILE A 167 -16.26 36.37 -18.86
N SER A 168 -15.89 37.15 -19.89
CA SER A 168 -16.56 38.39 -20.24
C SER A 168 -17.06 38.38 -21.68
N SER A 169 -18.12 39.06 -21.97
CA SER A 169 -18.64 39.20 -23.32
C SER A 169 -18.38 40.63 -23.81
N LYS A 170 -17.77 40.78 -24.98
CA LYS A 170 -17.48 42.05 -25.61
C LYS A 170 -18.11 42.07 -27.01
N GLY A 171 -19.33 42.56 -27.10
CA GLY A 171 -20.12 42.48 -28.32
C GLY A 171 -20.50 41.04 -28.68
N SER A 172 -20.09 40.57 -29.87
CA SER A 172 -20.29 39.17 -30.33
C SER A 172 -19.15 38.21 -29.97
N LEU A 173 -18.13 38.70 -29.24
CA LEU A 173 -16.97 37.87 -28.86
C LEU A 173 -17.04 37.51 -27.36
N LEU A 174 -16.70 36.28 -27.08
CA LEU A 174 -16.50 35.76 -25.72
C LEU A 174 -15.01 35.85 -25.40
N GLU A 175 -14.67 36.62 -24.37
CA GLU A 175 -13.31 36.75 -23.88
C GLU A 175 -13.17 35.89 -22.61
N ILE A 176 -12.23 34.92 -22.63
CA ILE A 176 -11.93 34.07 -21.48
C ILE A 176 -10.54 34.47 -20.99
N GLN A 177 -10.48 34.95 -19.75
CA GLN A 177 -9.27 35.38 -19.12
C GLN A 177 -8.91 34.38 -18.02
N PHE A 178 -7.70 33.82 -18.12
CA PHE A 178 -7.15 32.89 -17.11
C PHE A 178 -6.15 33.67 -16.27
N ASP A 179 -6.34 33.67 -14.97
CA ASP A 179 -5.36 34.18 -14.01
C ASP A 179 -4.57 33.01 -13.42
N PHE A 180 -3.30 32.94 -13.81
CA PHE A 180 -2.38 31.89 -13.40
C PHE A 180 -1.42 32.39 -12.30
N GLN A 181 -1.86 33.25 -11.38
CA GLN A 181 -1.02 33.74 -10.27
C GLN A 181 -0.30 32.53 -9.65
N ASP A 182 1.01 32.52 -9.63
CA ASP A 182 1.89 31.49 -9.03
C ASP A 182 2.07 30.16 -9.79
N ILE A 183 1.61 30.03 -11.03
CA ILE A 183 1.92 28.85 -11.87
C ILE A 183 3.12 29.17 -12.77
N ASP A 184 4.08 28.24 -12.83
CA ASP A 184 5.25 28.39 -13.68
C ASP A 184 4.86 28.52 -15.17
N GLN A 185 5.48 29.48 -15.86
CA GLN A 185 5.21 29.78 -17.26
C GLN A 185 5.38 28.55 -18.17
N GLU A 186 6.34 27.66 -17.86
CA GLU A 186 6.52 26.43 -18.63
C GLU A 186 5.37 25.43 -18.48
N GLU A 187 4.72 25.39 -17.32
CA GLU A 187 3.52 24.56 -17.11
C GLU A 187 2.31 25.12 -17.83
N ILE A 188 2.15 26.44 -17.83
CA ILE A 188 1.10 27.13 -18.59
C ILE A 188 1.26 26.83 -20.08
N ASP A 189 2.46 26.98 -20.63
CA ASP A 189 2.74 26.73 -22.06
C ASP A 189 2.49 25.26 -22.44
N ARG A 190 2.78 24.33 -21.53
CA ARG A 190 2.52 22.89 -21.73
C ARG A 190 1.02 22.58 -21.73
N ALA A 191 0.28 23.16 -20.80
CA ALA A 191 -1.17 23.02 -20.70
C ALA A 191 -1.88 23.67 -21.92
N MET A 192 -1.44 24.84 -22.33
CA MET A 192 -1.98 25.52 -23.50
C MET A 192 -1.73 24.75 -24.81
N LYS A 193 -0.53 24.19 -24.99
CA LYS A 193 -0.22 23.32 -26.14
C LYS A 193 -1.09 22.07 -26.16
N ALA A 194 -1.33 21.45 -24.99
CA ALA A 194 -2.22 20.27 -24.89
C ALA A 194 -3.69 20.58 -25.19
N LEU A 195 -4.16 21.79 -24.82
CA LEU A 195 -5.52 22.27 -25.14
C LEU A 195 -5.69 22.52 -26.64
N VAL A 196 -4.71 23.15 -27.28
CA VAL A 196 -4.75 23.43 -28.72
C VAL A 196 -4.69 22.12 -29.52
N ALA A 197 -3.85 21.17 -29.12
CA ALA A 197 -3.74 19.85 -29.78
C ALA A 197 -5.03 18.98 -29.68
N LYS A 198 -5.94 19.27 -28.72
CA LYS A 198 -7.24 18.59 -28.61
C LYS A 198 -8.37 19.22 -29.42
N GLN A 199 -8.14 20.39 -30.02
CA GLN A 199 -9.15 21.08 -30.85
C GLN A 199 -9.11 20.70 -32.35
N ASP A 200 -8.15 19.87 -32.78
CA ASP A 200 -8.03 19.42 -34.17
C ASP A 200 -8.73 18.07 -34.42
N TYR A 201 -9.88 17.82 -33.75
CA TYR A 201 -10.79 16.70 -34.06
C TYR A 201 -12.22 17.17 -34.22
#